data_f063a51d5f263ff93953ffc9d98c969e
#
_entry.id   f063a51d5f263ff93953ffc9d98c969e
#
_cell.length_a   1.000
_cell.length_b   1.000
_cell.length_c   1.000
_cell.angle_alpha   90.00
_cell.angle_beta   90.00
_cell.angle_gamma   90.00
#
_symmetry.space_group_name_H-M   'P 1'
#
loop_
_entity.id
_entity.type
_entity.pdbx_description
1 polymer ?
#
loop_
_entity_poly.entity_id
_entity_poly.type
_entity_poly.pdbx_seq_one_letter_code
_entity_poly.pdbx_strand_id
1 'polypeptide(L)'
;MHRLSALALAALCSGCTAAAQYRPWPEATLPQPEFITAGFNHRLGSSYISPLTGQRRPGDNLEQQLIAAIAGAQREVLVAVQELTLPAIAEALIERHRAGVTVKLVLENNYSAPWSRQHPAGLEPHQQKRLRRLQKLGWSDAIALLQRAGVPLLDDTADGSAGSGLMHHKFVVIDRQRLLTGSANFTSSGLHGDAGQTSSRGNVNHLLQLESQELAELFAEEFEQLWGDGPGGKPDSRFGLGKNSRRLQRAQLGGDRAVVLFAPHRRDDPAHGLELIRQQLEQAQRSIDLALFVFSAQELADVLALKHDQGVQIRVLVDPGFAHRSYSEWLDLKGLAMADHRCRLEAGNNPWATPLKNVGTPRLSRGDKLHHKFAVIDGQTVITGSFNWSPAAAHTNDETLLVIDSPTLAAHFSREMDRLWQSAELGITPRLQRKLERSQRLCGQSQIAD
;
A
#
# COMPACT_ATOMS: atom_id res chain seq x y z
N MET A 1 -70.54 47.14 -25.11
CA MET A 1 -70.42 46.38 -23.90
C MET A 1 -69.62 45.09 -24.16
N HIS A 2 -68.34 45.15 -24.00
CA HIS A 2 -67.45 44.09 -24.40
C HIS A 2 -66.99 43.36 -23.14
N ARG A 3 -67.21 42.05 -23.10
CA ARG A 3 -66.62 41.12 -22.05
C ARG A 3 -65.30 40.56 -22.58
N LEU A 4 -64.24 40.91 -21.95
CA LEU A 4 -62.92 40.28 -22.13
C LEU A 4 -62.83 39.09 -21.27
N SER A 5 -62.62 37.89 -21.88
CA SER A 5 -62.28 36.63 -21.20
C SER A 5 -60.81 36.54 -21.15
N ALA A 6 -60.25 36.43 -19.94
CA ALA A 6 -58.84 36.14 -19.69
C ALA A 6 -58.59 34.64 -19.70
N LEU A 7 -57.78 34.13 -20.65
CA LEU A 7 -57.22 32.80 -20.65
C LEU A 7 -55.94 32.81 -19.81
N ALA A 8 -55.94 32.04 -18.74
CA ALA A 8 -54.71 31.75 -17.95
C ALA A 8 -53.96 30.59 -18.60
N LEU A 9 -52.76 30.86 -19.10
CA LEU A 9 -51.82 29.85 -19.60
C LEU A 9 -51.01 29.34 -18.39
N ALA A 10 -51.23 28.08 -17.97
CA ALA A 10 -50.39 27.39 -16.99
C ALA A 10 -49.16 26.84 -17.70
N ALA A 11 -48.01 27.45 -17.48
CA ALA A 11 -46.71 26.95 -17.93
C ALA A 11 -46.24 25.83 -16.99
N LEU A 12 -46.29 24.61 -17.47
CA LEU A 12 -45.66 23.46 -16.82
C LEU A 12 -44.11 23.57 -17.01
N CYS A 13 -43.41 24.05 -15.98
CA CYS A 13 -41.96 23.93 -15.93
C CYS A 13 -41.59 22.49 -15.58
N SER A 14 -41.32 21.69 -16.61
CA SER A 14 -40.62 20.41 -16.45
C SER A 14 -39.16 20.68 -16.06
N GLY A 15 -38.88 20.67 -14.76
CA GLY A 15 -37.52 20.75 -14.25
C GLY A 15 -36.76 19.46 -14.57
N CYS A 16 -36.09 19.42 -15.73
CA CYS A 16 -35.01 18.45 -15.98
C CYS A 16 -33.84 18.84 -15.07
N THR A 17 -33.73 18.22 -13.93
CA THR A 17 -32.47 18.16 -13.19
C THR A 17 -31.47 17.32 -14.01
N ALA A 18 -30.77 17.99 -14.93
CA ALA A 18 -29.59 17.44 -15.55
C ALA A 18 -28.60 17.22 -14.40
N ALA A 19 -28.41 15.94 -13.98
CA ALA A 19 -27.29 15.56 -13.17
C ALA A 19 -26.04 16.04 -13.90
N ALA A 20 -25.37 17.04 -13.36
CA ALA A 20 -24.13 17.55 -13.91
C ALA A 20 -23.17 16.37 -14.02
N GLN A 21 -22.96 15.89 -15.25
CA GLN A 21 -21.90 14.94 -15.53
C GLN A 21 -20.59 15.65 -15.19
N TYR A 22 -20.01 15.28 -14.05
CA TYR A 22 -18.69 15.73 -13.63
C TYR A 22 -17.71 15.31 -14.74
N ARG A 23 -17.33 16.24 -15.60
CA ARG A 23 -16.14 16.08 -16.46
C ARG A 23 -14.95 16.47 -15.60
N PRO A 24 -14.12 15.52 -15.19
CA PRO A 24 -12.89 15.88 -14.52
C PRO A 24 -12.07 16.72 -15.51
N TRP A 25 -11.78 17.97 -15.12
CA TRP A 25 -10.78 18.76 -15.84
C TRP A 25 -9.49 17.94 -15.83
N PRO A 26 -8.75 17.89 -16.95
CA PRO A 26 -7.45 17.26 -16.93
C PRO A 26 -6.62 17.96 -15.87
N GLU A 27 -6.28 17.23 -14.80
CA GLU A 27 -5.41 17.77 -13.76
C GLU A 27 -4.09 18.18 -14.41
N ALA A 28 -3.63 19.40 -14.14
CA ALA A 28 -2.33 19.84 -14.61
C ALA A 28 -1.25 18.86 -14.13
N THR A 29 -0.36 18.46 -15.04
CA THR A 29 0.73 17.56 -14.70
C THR A 29 1.62 18.21 -13.63
N LEU A 30 1.85 17.54 -12.52
CA LEU A 30 2.84 17.97 -11.53
C LEU A 30 4.25 17.67 -12.04
N PRO A 31 5.22 18.58 -11.82
CA PRO A 31 6.61 18.27 -12.09
C PRO A 31 7.06 17.11 -11.19
N GLN A 32 7.83 16.15 -11.74
CA GLN A 32 8.50 15.14 -10.94
C GLN A 32 9.70 15.77 -10.19
N PRO A 33 10.06 15.30 -8.99
CA PRO A 33 11.35 15.62 -8.41
C PRO A 33 12.50 15.17 -9.32
N GLU A 34 13.66 15.79 -9.22
CA GLU A 34 14.78 15.58 -10.15
C GLU A 34 15.23 14.11 -10.26
N PHE A 35 15.29 13.41 -9.13
CA PHE A 35 15.76 12.01 -9.07
C PHE A 35 14.66 11.02 -8.70
N ILE A 36 13.39 11.44 -8.71
CA ILE A 36 12.26 10.59 -8.30
C ILE A 36 11.15 10.65 -9.36
N THR A 37 10.74 9.49 -9.84
CA THR A 37 9.50 9.37 -10.61
C THR A 37 8.43 8.70 -9.76
N ALA A 38 7.36 9.42 -9.45
CA ALA A 38 6.24 8.92 -8.67
C ALA A 38 5.08 8.50 -9.59
N GLY A 39 4.72 7.21 -9.57
CA GLY A 39 3.58 6.63 -10.27
C GLY A 39 2.46 6.24 -9.31
N PHE A 40 1.19 6.45 -9.72
CA PHE A 40 -0.01 6.06 -8.98
C PHE A 40 -1.00 5.38 -9.92
N ASN A 41 -1.35 4.12 -9.66
CA ASN A 41 -2.21 3.35 -10.57
C ASN A 41 -3.66 3.84 -10.68
N HIS A 42 -4.07 4.81 -9.87
CA HIS A 42 -5.38 5.47 -9.92
C HIS A 42 -5.31 6.97 -10.27
N ARG A 43 -4.16 7.50 -10.68
CA ARG A 43 -3.99 8.91 -11.06
C ARG A 43 -5.00 9.32 -12.15
N LEU A 44 -5.60 10.51 -12.05
CA LEU A 44 -6.59 10.98 -13.01
C LEU A 44 -5.97 11.60 -14.27
N GLY A 45 -4.79 12.20 -14.17
CA GLY A 45 -4.12 12.91 -15.27
C GLY A 45 -3.40 12.00 -16.28
N SER A 46 -3.38 10.69 -16.08
CA SER A 46 -2.75 9.69 -16.96
C SER A 46 -3.71 8.56 -17.32
N SER A 47 -3.40 7.81 -18.38
CA SER A 47 -4.20 6.65 -18.77
C SER A 47 -3.38 5.65 -19.58
N TYR A 48 -3.77 4.37 -19.52
CA TYR A 48 -3.16 3.29 -20.30
C TYR A 48 -4.20 2.25 -20.74
N ILE A 49 -3.81 1.33 -21.61
CA ILE A 49 -4.64 0.19 -22.00
C ILE A 49 -4.45 -0.91 -20.95
N SER A 50 -5.52 -1.29 -20.28
CA SER A 50 -5.49 -2.34 -19.26
C SER A 50 -5.21 -3.71 -19.90
N PRO A 51 -4.22 -4.47 -19.41
CA PRO A 51 -3.97 -5.82 -19.90
C PRO A 51 -5.09 -6.82 -19.52
N LEU A 52 -5.95 -6.46 -18.55
CA LEU A 52 -7.09 -7.28 -18.14
C LEU A 52 -8.29 -7.17 -19.06
N THR A 53 -8.54 -5.97 -19.61
CA THR A 53 -9.78 -5.66 -20.31
C THR A 53 -9.58 -5.20 -21.74
N GLY A 54 -8.35 -4.87 -22.15
CA GLY A 54 -8.03 -4.25 -23.43
C GLY A 54 -8.58 -2.80 -23.58
N GLN A 55 -9.16 -2.26 -22.53
CA GLN A 55 -9.76 -0.92 -22.56
C GLN A 55 -8.84 0.13 -21.96
N ARG A 56 -8.97 1.37 -22.43
CA ARG A 56 -8.28 2.52 -21.83
C ARG A 56 -8.86 2.80 -20.44
N ARG A 57 -7.97 2.94 -19.48
CA ARG A 57 -8.33 3.28 -18.09
C ARG A 57 -7.43 4.40 -17.55
N PRO A 58 -7.94 5.25 -16.63
CA PRO A 58 -7.12 6.24 -15.95
C PRO A 58 -6.15 5.54 -14.97
N GLY A 59 -4.98 6.15 -14.78
CA GLY A 59 -3.91 5.71 -13.89
C GLY A 59 -2.58 5.59 -14.61
N ASP A 60 -1.50 5.58 -13.84
CA ASP A 60 -0.17 5.24 -14.34
C ASP A 60 -0.05 3.72 -14.51
N ASN A 61 0.59 3.28 -15.58
CA ASN A 61 0.88 1.86 -15.77
C ASN A 61 2.14 1.47 -15.00
N LEU A 62 1.97 1.10 -13.72
CA LEU A 62 3.09 0.72 -12.84
C LEU A 62 3.79 -0.57 -13.30
N GLU A 63 3.07 -1.50 -13.95
CA GLU A 63 3.67 -2.69 -14.56
C GLU A 63 4.67 -2.29 -15.66
N GLN A 64 4.27 -1.37 -16.55
CA GLN A 64 5.16 -0.92 -17.63
C GLN A 64 6.37 -0.15 -17.09
N GLN A 65 6.23 0.59 -15.98
CA GLN A 65 7.37 1.25 -15.32
C GLN A 65 8.37 0.22 -14.80
N LEU A 66 7.90 -0.85 -14.14
CA LEU A 66 8.75 -1.96 -13.70
C LEU A 66 9.43 -2.66 -14.88
N ILE A 67 8.68 -3.00 -15.92
CA ILE A 67 9.22 -3.67 -17.13
C ILE A 67 10.28 -2.79 -17.81
N ALA A 68 10.02 -1.50 -17.98
CA ALA A 68 10.98 -0.58 -18.61
C ALA A 68 12.28 -0.47 -17.82
N ALA A 69 12.20 -0.40 -16.49
CA ALA A 69 13.37 -0.36 -15.63
C ALA A 69 14.18 -1.67 -15.71
N ILE A 70 13.50 -2.82 -15.61
CA ILE A 70 14.12 -4.15 -15.73
C ILE A 70 14.80 -4.32 -17.10
N ALA A 71 14.12 -3.94 -18.19
CA ALA A 71 14.65 -4.04 -19.55
C ALA A 71 15.93 -3.21 -19.76
N GLY A 72 16.07 -2.12 -18.99
CA GLY A 72 17.26 -1.26 -19.02
C GLY A 72 18.48 -1.80 -18.27
N ALA A 73 18.33 -2.87 -17.49
CA ALA A 73 19.40 -3.44 -16.67
C ALA A 73 20.55 -4.00 -17.53
N GLN A 74 21.80 -3.73 -17.12
CA GLN A 74 23.00 -4.16 -17.80
C GLN A 74 23.86 -5.16 -17.00
N ARG A 75 23.77 -5.15 -15.68
CA ARG A 75 24.62 -5.96 -14.80
C ARG A 75 23.80 -6.85 -13.86
N GLU A 76 22.85 -6.27 -13.13
CA GLU A 76 22.05 -7.03 -12.17
C GLU A 76 20.64 -6.48 -11.98
N VAL A 77 19.72 -7.38 -11.63
CA VAL A 77 18.37 -7.07 -11.16
C VAL A 77 18.10 -7.87 -9.89
N LEU A 78 17.91 -7.18 -8.77
CA LEU A 78 17.59 -7.79 -7.48
C LEU A 78 16.14 -7.47 -7.14
N VAL A 79 15.30 -8.49 -7.01
CA VAL A 79 13.86 -8.33 -6.72
C VAL A 79 13.51 -8.94 -5.38
N ALA A 80 13.03 -8.13 -4.44
CA ALA A 80 12.38 -8.61 -3.23
C ALA A 80 10.92 -8.14 -3.24
N VAL A 81 10.00 -9.06 -3.44
CA VAL A 81 8.57 -8.77 -3.49
C VAL A 81 7.76 -9.90 -2.86
N GLN A 82 6.78 -9.54 -2.03
CA GLN A 82 5.94 -10.53 -1.38
C GLN A 82 5.24 -11.45 -2.39
N GLU A 83 4.63 -10.89 -3.44
CA GLU A 83 3.87 -11.66 -4.43
C GLU A 83 4.12 -11.15 -5.86
N LEU A 84 4.47 -12.07 -6.76
CA LEU A 84 4.64 -11.85 -8.19
C LEU A 84 3.72 -12.80 -8.98
N THR A 85 2.75 -12.25 -9.71
CA THR A 85 1.83 -13.04 -10.56
C THR A 85 1.70 -12.49 -11.98
N LEU A 86 2.37 -11.38 -12.30
CA LEU A 86 2.31 -10.73 -13.61
C LEU A 86 3.31 -11.39 -14.58
N PRO A 87 2.82 -12.06 -15.65
CA PRO A 87 3.69 -12.77 -16.58
C PRO A 87 4.67 -11.84 -17.32
N ALA A 88 4.24 -10.63 -17.68
CA ALA A 88 5.07 -9.69 -18.43
C ALA A 88 6.29 -9.22 -17.61
N ILE A 89 6.16 -9.08 -16.28
CA ILE A 89 7.32 -8.82 -15.41
C ILE A 89 8.25 -10.03 -15.38
N ALA A 90 7.71 -11.25 -15.27
CA ALA A 90 8.51 -12.47 -15.30
C ALA A 90 9.26 -12.61 -16.64
N GLU A 91 8.61 -12.32 -17.75
CA GLU A 91 9.21 -12.35 -19.10
C GLU A 91 10.35 -11.34 -19.23
N ALA A 92 10.19 -10.11 -18.72
CA ALA A 92 11.25 -9.10 -18.70
C ALA A 92 12.47 -9.56 -17.88
N LEU A 93 12.25 -10.18 -16.72
CA LEU A 93 13.32 -10.77 -15.90
C LEU A 93 14.04 -11.92 -16.63
N ILE A 94 13.28 -12.80 -17.29
CA ILE A 94 13.82 -13.92 -18.07
C ILE A 94 14.66 -13.42 -19.25
N GLU A 95 14.20 -12.37 -19.91
CA GLU A 95 14.93 -11.76 -21.03
C GLU A 95 16.29 -11.22 -20.57
N ARG A 96 16.34 -10.52 -19.45
CA ARG A 96 17.62 -10.06 -18.88
C ARG A 96 18.50 -11.20 -18.41
N HIS A 97 17.94 -12.21 -17.77
CA HIS A 97 18.69 -13.41 -17.37
C HIS A 97 19.34 -14.11 -18.57
N ARG A 98 18.59 -14.29 -19.67
CA ARG A 98 19.13 -14.87 -20.92
C ARG A 98 20.17 -13.99 -21.60
N ALA A 99 20.10 -12.69 -21.40
CA ALA A 99 21.10 -11.72 -21.87
C ALA A 99 22.38 -11.70 -21.02
N GLY A 100 22.49 -12.55 -19.99
CA GLY A 100 23.66 -12.65 -19.11
C GLY A 100 23.64 -11.66 -17.93
N VAL A 101 22.55 -10.90 -17.72
CA VAL A 101 22.38 -10.06 -16.55
C VAL A 101 22.11 -10.96 -15.33
N THR A 102 22.75 -10.66 -14.19
CA THR A 102 22.48 -11.35 -12.93
C THR A 102 21.07 -11.00 -12.45
N VAL A 103 20.15 -11.98 -12.44
CA VAL A 103 18.78 -11.79 -11.94
C VAL A 103 18.55 -12.68 -10.75
N LYS A 104 18.13 -12.10 -9.62
CA LYS A 104 17.84 -12.81 -8.37
C LYS A 104 16.50 -12.38 -7.79
N LEU A 105 15.70 -13.33 -7.27
CA LEU A 105 14.40 -13.06 -6.68
C LEU A 105 14.27 -13.64 -5.28
N VAL A 106 13.73 -12.81 -4.36
CA VAL A 106 13.26 -13.24 -3.04
C VAL A 106 11.76 -13.00 -2.96
N LEU A 107 11.01 -14.03 -2.59
CA LEU A 107 9.55 -14.04 -2.48
C LEU A 107 9.12 -14.39 -1.05
N GLU A 108 7.85 -14.17 -0.74
CA GLU A 108 7.25 -14.70 0.49
C GLU A 108 6.78 -16.14 0.24
N ASN A 109 6.95 -17.04 1.20
CA ASN A 109 6.78 -18.49 1.05
C ASN A 109 5.36 -18.93 0.61
N ASN A 110 4.31 -18.22 1.01
CA ASN A 110 2.95 -18.53 0.58
C ASN A 110 2.73 -18.24 -0.91
N TYR A 111 3.64 -17.54 -1.58
CA TYR A 111 3.54 -17.09 -2.96
C TYR A 111 4.68 -17.55 -3.87
N SER A 112 5.68 -18.26 -3.34
CA SER A 112 6.87 -18.72 -4.07
C SER A 112 6.60 -19.98 -4.94
N ALA A 113 5.60 -20.76 -4.60
CA ALA A 113 5.22 -21.95 -5.37
C ALA A 113 4.36 -21.60 -6.60
N PRO A 114 4.62 -22.22 -7.78
CA PRO A 114 3.78 -22.03 -8.94
C PRO A 114 2.31 -22.36 -8.66
N TRP A 115 1.43 -21.39 -8.87
CA TRP A 115 0.00 -21.57 -8.64
C TRP A 115 -0.63 -22.58 -9.61
N SER A 116 -0.08 -22.71 -10.81
CA SER A 116 -0.53 -23.66 -11.83
C SER A 116 -0.32 -25.14 -11.43
N ARG A 117 0.53 -25.40 -10.44
CA ARG A 117 0.80 -26.73 -9.87
C ARG A 117 0.07 -26.95 -8.53
N GLN A 118 -0.62 -25.94 -8.02
CA GLN A 118 -1.34 -26.06 -6.76
C GLN A 118 -2.69 -26.78 -6.96
N HIS A 119 -3.03 -27.67 -6.02
CA HIS A 119 -4.31 -28.36 -6.00
C HIS A 119 -5.22 -27.73 -4.93
N PRO A 120 -6.53 -27.49 -5.21
CA PRO A 120 -7.43 -26.87 -4.22
C PRO A 120 -7.55 -27.65 -2.92
N ALA A 121 -7.45 -28.98 -2.98
CA ALA A 121 -7.48 -29.82 -1.79
C ALA A 121 -6.22 -29.57 -0.94
N GLY A 122 -6.41 -29.24 0.33
CA GLY A 122 -5.33 -28.92 1.26
C GLY A 122 -4.95 -27.44 1.36
N LEU A 123 -5.55 -26.57 0.53
CA LEU A 123 -5.36 -25.13 0.65
C LEU A 123 -6.41 -24.52 1.60
N GLU A 124 -5.97 -23.52 2.36
CA GLU A 124 -6.88 -22.71 3.17
C GLU A 124 -7.90 -21.93 2.31
N PRO A 125 -9.10 -21.59 2.82
CA PRO A 125 -10.16 -20.95 2.03
C PRO A 125 -9.72 -19.69 1.28
N HIS A 126 -8.84 -18.88 1.87
CA HIS A 126 -8.31 -17.67 1.22
C HIS A 126 -7.35 -17.99 0.07
N GLN A 127 -6.52 -19.04 0.22
CA GLN A 127 -5.62 -19.53 -0.82
C GLN A 127 -6.40 -20.15 -1.98
N GLN A 128 -7.46 -20.94 -1.71
CA GLN A 128 -8.35 -21.47 -2.74
C GLN A 128 -9.03 -20.34 -3.54
N LYS A 129 -9.46 -19.26 -2.86
CA LYS A 129 -10.04 -18.09 -3.52
C LYS A 129 -9.02 -17.40 -4.42
N ARG A 130 -7.76 -17.27 -3.95
CA ARG A 130 -6.65 -16.73 -4.74
C ARG A 130 -6.40 -17.60 -5.98
N LEU A 131 -6.27 -18.92 -5.82
CA LEU A 131 -6.02 -19.85 -6.92
C LEU A 131 -7.10 -19.74 -7.99
N ARG A 132 -8.39 -19.79 -7.61
CA ARG A 132 -9.51 -19.60 -8.55
C ARG A 132 -9.44 -18.26 -9.30
N ARG A 133 -8.98 -17.19 -8.65
CA ARG A 133 -8.81 -15.88 -9.29
C ARG A 133 -7.70 -15.91 -10.34
N LEU A 134 -6.56 -16.50 -10.03
CA LEU A 134 -5.44 -16.64 -10.96
C LEU A 134 -5.79 -17.51 -12.16
N GLN A 135 -6.47 -18.65 -11.94
CA GLN A 135 -6.97 -19.51 -13.03
C GLN A 135 -7.93 -18.76 -13.95
N LYS A 136 -8.80 -17.91 -13.39
CA LYS A 136 -9.77 -17.12 -14.16
C LYS A 136 -9.10 -16.05 -15.05
N LEU A 137 -7.89 -15.59 -14.72
CA LEU A 137 -7.15 -14.66 -15.56
C LEU A 137 -6.76 -15.27 -16.92
N GLY A 138 -6.55 -16.58 -16.97
CA GLY A 138 -6.06 -17.26 -18.18
C GLY A 138 -4.62 -16.90 -18.57
N TRP A 139 -3.89 -16.25 -17.65
CA TRP A 139 -2.49 -15.84 -17.85
C TRP A 139 -1.53 -16.99 -17.54
N SER A 140 -0.31 -16.90 -18.08
CA SER A 140 0.77 -17.80 -17.70
C SER A 140 1.14 -17.59 -16.22
N ASP A 141 1.59 -18.66 -15.58
CA ASP A 141 2.09 -18.61 -14.22
C ASP A 141 3.51 -18.02 -14.20
N ALA A 142 3.64 -16.83 -13.64
CA ALA A 142 4.90 -16.08 -13.57
C ALA A 142 6.02 -16.87 -12.89
N ILE A 143 5.74 -17.56 -11.79
CA ILE A 143 6.74 -18.35 -11.06
C ILE A 143 7.15 -19.59 -11.86
N ALA A 144 6.20 -20.27 -12.50
CA ALA A 144 6.51 -21.40 -13.36
C ALA A 144 7.35 -20.99 -14.59
N LEU A 145 7.13 -19.77 -15.14
CA LEU A 145 7.96 -19.21 -16.21
C LEU A 145 9.40 -18.99 -15.74
N LEU A 146 9.59 -18.31 -14.60
CA LEU A 146 10.92 -18.05 -14.02
C LEU A 146 11.68 -19.34 -13.72
N GLN A 147 11.04 -20.33 -13.08
CA GLN A 147 11.65 -21.62 -12.78
C GLN A 147 12.09 -22.38 -14.03
N ARG A 148 11.23 -22.40 -15.09
CA ARG A 148 11.58 -23.05 -16.35
C ARG A 148 12.75 -22.39 -17.06
N ALA A 149 12.90 -21.07 -16.88
CA ALA A 149 14.01 -20.33 -17.48
C ALA A 149 15.30 -20.41 -16.65
N GLY A 150 15.28 -21.06 -15.48
CA GLY A 150 16.42 -21.20 -14.60
C GLY A 150 16.79 -19.92 -13.84
N VAL A 151 15.85 -18.95 -13.72
CA VAL A 151 16.08 -17.74 -12.95
C VAL A 151 16.16 -18.10 -11.46
N PRO A 152 17.26 -17.77 -10.75
CA PRO A 152 17.43 -18.09 -9.35
C PRO A 152 16.38 -17.37 -8.49
N LEU A 153 15.69 -18.13 -7.64
CA LEU A 153 14.72 -17.59 -6.68
C LEU A 153 14.75 -18.39 -5.38
N LEU A 154 14.47 -17.73 -4.27
CA LEU A 154 14.23 -18.33 -2.98
C LEU A 154 13.08 -17.60 -2.25
N ASP A 155 12.66 -18.14 -1.12
CA ASP A 155 11.65 -17.54 -0.25
C ASP A 155 12.13 -17.44 1.19
N ASP A 156 11.31 -16.84 2.05
CA ASP A 156 11.63 -16.57 3.46
C ASP A 156 11.61 -17.82 4.38
N THR A 157 11.59 -19.02 3.78
CA THR A 157 11.88 -20.28 4.48
C THR A 157 13.29 -20.79 4.27
N ALA A 158 14.09 -20.12 3.42
CA ALA A 158 15.45 -20.51 3.13
C ALA A 158 16.29 -20.59 4.43
N ASP A 159 17.19 -21.58 4.47
CA ASP A 159 18.17 -21.76 5.54
C ASP A 159 17.55 -21.83 6.96
N GLY A 160 16.33 -22.34 7.05
CA GLY A 160 15.63 -22.52 8.32
C GLY A 160 14.98 -21.27 8.88
N SER A 161 14.87 -20.20 8.12
CA SER A 161 14.24 -18.95 8.51
C SER A 161 12.71 -19.00 8.61
N ALA A 162 12.11 -20.16 8.37
CA ALA A 162 10.65 -20.31 8.29
C ALA A 162 9.88 -19.73 9.48
N GLY A 163 8.95 -18.83 9.23
CA GLY A 163 7.71 -18.80 9.99
C GLY A 163 7.54 -17.76 11.08
N SER A 164 8.38 -16.74 11.25
CA SER A 164 8.12 -15.71 12.27
C SER A 164 7.40 -14.46 11.76
N GLY A 165 7.44 -14.16 10.47
CA GLY A 165 6.84 -12.98 9.84
C GLY A 165 6.73 -13.16 8.35
N LEU A 166 6.41 -12.07 7.62
CA LEU A 166 6.31 -12.06 6.18
C LEU A 166 7.55 -11.39 5.58
N MET A 167 8.09 -11.95 4.51
CA MET A 167 8.94 -11.17 3.60
C MET A 167 8.03 -10.21 2.82
N HIS A 168 7.85 -9.02 3.35
CA HIS A 168 6.84 -8.07 2.88
C HIS A 168 7.41 -6.90 2.08
N HIS A 169 8.69 -6.94 1.74
CA HIS A 169 9.31 -5.96 0.83
C HIS A 169 8.62 -5.88 -0.52
N LYS A 170 8.77 -4.76 -1.20
CA LYS A 170 8.33 -4.51 -2.58
C LYS A 170 9.34 -3.59 -3.23
N PHE A 171 10.48 -4.15 -3.63
CA PHE A 171 11.50 -3.37 -4.31
C PHE A 171 12.21 -4.13 -5.44
N VAL A 172 12.77 -3.35 -6.35
CA VAL A 172 13.66 -3.82 -7.41
C VAL A 172 14.89 -2.91 -7.42
N VAL A 173 16.08 -3.49 -7.30
CA VAL A 173 17.35 -2.79 -7.52
C VAL A 173 17.85 -3.10 -8.92
N ILE A 174 18.21 -2.06 -9.67
CA ILE A 174 18.78 -2.16 -11.02
C ILE A 174 20.21 -1.64 -10.99
N ASP A 175 21.17 -2.50 -11.33
CA ASP A 175 22.58 -2.19 -11.50
C ASP A 175 23.25 -1.46 -10.33
N ARG A 176 22.66 -1.49 -9.13
CA ARG A 176 23.01 -0.68 -7.94
C ARG A 176 23.05 0.83 -8.22
N GLN A 177 22.23 1.29 -9.17
CA GLN A 177 22.13 2.69 -9.57
C GLN A 177 20.70 3.23 -9.42
N ARG A 178 19.72 2.34 -9.57
CA ARG A 178 18.31 2.67 -9.58
C ARG A 178 17.55 1.76 -8.64
N LEU A 179 16.62 2.34 -7.90
CA LEU A 179 15.71 1.64 -7.00
C LEU A 179 14.26 1.88 -7.45
N LEU A 180 13.46 0.82 -7.53
CA LEU A 180 12.01 0.91 -7.59
C LEU A 180 11.42 0.33 -6.31
N THR A 181 10.56 1.10 -5.63
CA THR A 181 9.90 0.65 -4.40
C THR A 181 8.55 1.33 -4.21
N GLY A 182 7.72 0.82 -3.31
CA GLY A 182 6.41 1.41 -3.03
C GLY A 182 5.48 0.46 -2.26
N SER A 183 4.18 0.63 -2.46
CA SER A 183 3.17 -0.17 -1.75
C SER A 183 2.71 -1.42 -2.51
N ALA A 184 3.02 -1.53 -3.81
CA ALA A 184 2.41 -2.49 -4.72
C ALA A 184 3.09 -3.86 -4.70
N ASN A 185 2.30 -4.95 -4.53
CA ASN A 185 2.71 -6.27 -5.00
C ASN A 185 2.61 -6.34 -6.53
N PHE A 186 3.42 -7.18 -7.15
CA PHE A 186 3.47 -7.31 -8.61
C PHE A 186 2.42 -8.30 -9.11
N THR A 187 1.15 -7.96 -8.81
CA THR A 187 0.00 -8.81 -9.09
C THR A 187 -1.05 -8.06 -9.91
N SER A 188 -1.92 -8.82 -10.60
CA SER A 188 -3.07 -8.25 -11.30
C SER A 188 -3.91 -7.36 -10.36
N SER A 189 -4.34 -7.90 -9.21
CA SER A 189 -5.11 -7.13 -8.24
C SER A 189 -4.33 -5.98 -7.59
N GLY A 190 -3.00 -6.05 -7.57
CA GLY A 190 -2.13 -4.98 -7.09
C GLY A 190 -2.06 -3.79 -8.04
N LEU A 191 -2.01 -4.03 -9.35
CA LEU A 191 -1.72 -2.99 -10.34
C LEU A 191 -2.87 -2.68 -11.30
N HIS A 192 -3.70 -3.68 -11.65
CA HIS A 192 -4.66 -3.55 -12.75
C HIS A 192 -6.12 -3.80 -12.36
N GLY A 193 -6.37 -4.68 -11.40
CA GLY A 193 -7.72 -5.03 -10.97
C GLY A 193 -8.00 -6.53 -10.92
N ASP A 194 -9.25 -6.85 -10.63
CA ASP A 194 -9.72 -8.23 -10.51
C ASP A 194 -10.38 -8.72 -11.80
N ALA A 195 -10.02 -9.92 -12.24
CA ALA A 195 -10.63 -10.56 -13.41
C ALA A 195 -12.15 -10.71 -13.24
N GLY A 196 -12.89 -10.26 -14.25
CA GLY A 196 -14.36 -10.32 -14.28
C GLY A 196 -15.06 -9.25 -13.46
N GLN A 197 -14.34 -8.21 -13.02
CA GLN A 197 -14.88 -7.00 -12.41
C GLN A 197 -14.45 -5.78 -13.25
N THR A 198 -15.28 -5.36 -14.18
CA THR A 198 -14.98 -4.25 -15.11
C THR A 198 -14.74 -2.91 -14.41
N SER A 199 -15.32 -2.71 -13.23
CA SER A 199 -15.11 -1.51 -12.42
C SER A 199 -13.85 -1.54 -11.57
N SER A 200 -13.25 -2.72 -11.33
CA SER A 200 -12.02 -2.83 -10.55
C SER A 200 -10.84 -2.25 -11.32
N ARG A 201 -10.06 -1.42 -10.65
CA ARG A 201 -8.82 -0.83 -11.16
C ARG A 201 -7.59 -1.28 -10.39
N GLY A 202 -7.77 -2.25 -9.52
CA GLY A 202 -6.77 -2.77 -8.62
C GLY A 202 -6.71 -2.04 -7.29
N ASN A 203 -5.95 -2.58 -6.38
CA ASN A 203 -5.67 -1.93 -5.13
C ASN A 203 -5.00 -0.59 -5.38
N VAL A 204 -5.37 0.42 -4.60
CA VAL A 204 -4.80 1.76 -4.72
C VAL A 204 -3.35 1.72 -4.23
N ASN A 205 -2.42 1.87 -5.15
CA ASN A 205 -0.99 1.71 -4.94
C ASN A 205 -0.18 2.83 -5.60
N HIS A 206 1.06 2.96 -5.16
CA HIS A 206 2.08 3.79 -5.80
C HIS A 206 3.38 3.01 -6.00
N LEU A 207 4.19 3.51 -6.90
CA LEU A 207 5.55 3.07 -7.18
C LEU A 207 6.43 4.31 -7.31
N LEU A 208 7.56 4.31 -6.61
CA LEU A 208 8.62 5.29 -6.75
C LEU A 208 9.78 4.65 -7.51
N GLN A 209 10.30 5.32 -8.52
CA GLN A 209 11.59 5.03 -9.12
C GLN A 209 12.55 6.13 -8.67
N LEU A 210 13.66 5.72 -8.05
CA LEU A 210 14.66 6.61 -7.45
C LEU A 210 15.99 6.37 -8.15
N GLU A 211 16.52 7.42 -8.78
CA GLU A 211 17.81 7.41 -9.45
C GLU A 211 18.87 7.81 -8.40
N SER A 212 19.29 6.84 -7.58
CA SER A 212 20.26 7.05 -6.50
C SER A 212 21.09 5.80 -6.26
N GLN A 213 22.36 5.88 -6.53
CA GLN A 213 23.31 4.82 -6.22
C GLN A 213 23.32 4.52 -4.71
N GLU A 214 23.35 5.55 -3.87
CA GLU A 214 23.38 5.38 -2.41
C GLU A 214 22.18 4.58 -1.89
N LEU A 215 20.95 4.93 -2.30
CA LEU A 215 19.77 4.14 -1.95
C LEU A 215 19.77 2.75 -2.57
N ALA A 216 20.16 2.62 -3.83
CA ALA A 216 20.21 1.33 -4.50
C ALA A 216 21.20 0.38 -3.81
N GLU A 217 22.34 0.85 -3.34
CA GLU A 217 23.31 0.09 -2.55
C GLU A 217 22.73 -0.35 -1.20
N LEU A 218 22.05 0.54 -0.46
CA LEU A 218 21.40 0.19 0.81
C LEU A 218 20.37 -0.93 0.65
N PHE A 219 19.57 -0.88 -0.43
CA PHE A 219 18.59 -1.91 -0.75
C PHE A 219 19.22 -3.21 -1.28
N ALA A 220 20.33 -3.12 -2.01
CA ALA A 220 21.10 -4.27 -2.42
C ALA A 220 21.71 -5.00 -1.21
N GLU A 221 22.25 -4.27 -0.25
CA GLU A 221 22.75 -4.83 1.00
C GLU A 221 21.64 -5.49 1.85
N GLU A 222 20.42 -4.92 1.87
CA GLU A 222 19.26 -5.58 2.49
C GLU A 222 18.91 -6.88 1.76
N PHE A 223 18.88 -6.83 0.42
CA PHE A 223 18.65 -8.00 -0.40
C PHE A 223 19.69 -9.10 -0.16
N GLU A 224 20.97 -8.75 -0.05
CA GLU A 224 22.06 -9.70 0.20
C GLU A 224 21.93 -10.45 1.51
N GLN A 225 21.39 -9.84 2.57
CA GLN A 225 21.09 -10.55 3.82
C GLN A 225 19.99 -11.59 3.61
N LEU A 226 18.92 -11.25 2.86
CA LEU A 226 17.84 -12.17 2.54
C LEU A 226 18.33 -13.33 1.64
N TRP A 227 19.25 -13.03 0.73
CA TRP A 227 19.73 -13.96 -0.29
C TRP A 227 20.80 -14.93 0.23
N GLY A 228 21.72 -14.46 1.08
CA GLY A 228 22.91 -15.22 1.43
C GLY A 228 23.71 -15.65 0.22
N ASP A 229 24.20 -16.90 0.20
CA ASP A 229 24.84 -17.52 -0.97
C ASP A 229 23.81 -17.98 -2.02
N GLY A 230 22.50 -17.90 -1.73
CA GLY A 230 21.40 -18.26 -2.62
C GLY A 230 21.15 -19.77 -2.74
N PRO A 231 20.28 -20.17 -3.69
CA PRO A 231 19.89 -21.57 -3.85
C PRO A 231 21.07 -22.50 -4.13
N GLY A 232 21.28 -23.48 -3.25
CA GLY A 232 22.38 -24.45 -3.33
C GLY A 232 23.72 -23.96 -2.78
N GLY A 233 23.77 -22.76 -2.21
CA GLY A 233 24.92 -22.22 -1.51
C GLY A 233 24.99 -22.64 -0.04
N LYS A 234 25.73 -21.88 0.77
CA LYS A 234 25.76 -22.07 2.23
C LYS A 234 24.41 -21.66 2.83
N PRO A 235 24.01 -22.26 3.98
CA PRO A 235 22.76 -21.92 4.66
C PRO A 235 22.93 -20.62 5.48
N ASP A 236 23.00 -19.47 4.82
CA ASP A 236 23.29 -18.18 5.42
C ASP A 236 22.27 -17.07 5.08
N SER A 237 21.17 -17.41 4.39
CA SER A 237 20.02 -16.51 4.22
C SER A 237 19.43 -16.09 5.58
N ARG A 238 19.06 -14.82 5.73
CA ARG A 238 18.55 -14.26 6.98
C ARG A 238 17.27 -13.46 6.73
N PHE A 239 16.22 -13.82 7.46
CA PHE A 239 14.92 -13.14 7.41
C PHE A 239 14.49 -12.70 8.81
N GLY A 240 13.61 -11.74 8.87
CA GLY A 240 13.04 -11.24 10.11
C GLY A 240 14.12 -10.78 11.09
N LEU A 241 13.96 -11.14 12.35
CA LEU A 241 14.95 -10.82 13.41
C LEU A 241 16.29 -11.59 13.30
N GLY A 242 16.40 -12.52 12.36
CA GLY A 242 17.67 -13.19 12.03
C GLY A 242 18.63 -12.30 11.23
N LYS A 243 18.14 -11.23 10.63
CA LYS A 243 18.96 -10.24 9.94
C LYS A 243 19.84 -9.48 10.92
N ASN A 244 20.97 -8.98 10.42
CA ASN A 244 21.72 -7.99 11.18
C ASN A 244 20.86 -6.72 11.29
N SER A 245 20.50 -6.34 12.52
CA SER A 245 19.75 -5.12 12.77
C SER A 245 20.49 -3.92 12.17
N ARG A 246 19.79 -3.16 11.36
CA ARG A 246 20.34 -1.96 10.73
C ARG A 246 19.80 -0.74 11.43
N ARG A 247 20.69 0.21 11.70
CA ARG A 247 20.31 1.54 12.11
C ARG A 247 19.70 2.28 10.91
N LEU A 248 18.92 3.29 11.22
CA LEU A 248 18.42 4.27 10.28
C LEU A 248 19.55 4.78 9.36
N GLN A 249 19.36 4.66 8.05
CA GLN A 249 20.28 5.11 7.02
C GLN A 249 19.76 6.40 6.39
N ARG A 250 20.66 7.24 5.91
CA ARG A 250 20.34 8.50 5.23
C ARG A 250 20.95 8.50 3.86
N ALA A 251 20.26 9.11 2.90
CA ALA A 251 20.74 9.28 1.54
C ALA A 251 20.30 10.64 1.00
N GLN A 252 21.06 11.16 0.06
CA GLN A 252 20.77 12.40 -0.65
C GLN A 252 20.15 12.09 -2.02
N LEU A 253 19.14 12.85 -2.42
CA LEU A 253 18.44 12.75 -3.69
C LEU A 253 18.41 14.13 -4.37
N GLY A 254 19.57 14.57 -4.88
CA GLY A 254 19.70 15.95 -5.34
C GLY A 254 19.49 16.96 -4.21
N GLY A 255 18.47 17.81 -4.33
CA GLY A 255 18.08 18.75 -3.27
C GLY A 255 17.25 18.11 -2.15
N ASP A 256 16.71 16.91 -2.37
CA ASP A 256 15.85 16.18 -1.43
C ASP A 256 16.66 15.26 -0.52
N ARG A 257 16.11 14.88 0.62
CA ARG A 257 16.73 13.96 1.58
C ARG A 257 15.85 12.75 1.81
N ALA A 258 16.47 11.58 1.88
CA ALA A 258 15.78 10.34 2.21
C ALA A 258 16.37 9.70 3.47
N VAL A 259 15.49 9.09 4.24
CA VAL A 259 15.81 8.21 5.36
C VAL A 259 15.18 6.86 5.08
N VAL A 260 15.94 5.77 5.24
CA VAL A 260 15.46 4.41 5.10
C VAL A 260 15.68 3.61 6.38
N LEU A 261 14.69 2.82 6.72
CA LEU A 261 14.76 1.83 7.80
C LEU A 261 14.19 0.50 7.30
N PHE A 262 14.94 -0.57 7.49
CA PHE A 262 14.49 -1.93 7.20
C PHE A 262 14.07 -2.62 8.49
N ALA A 263 12.82 -3.05 8.57
CA ALA A 263 12.29 -3.83 9.68
C ALA A 263 12.52 -5.34 9.43
N PRO A 264 12.36 -6.20 10.47
CA PRO A 264 11.88 -5.87 11.80
C PRO A 264 12.99 -5.48 12.76
N HIS A 265 12.57 -4.89 13.89
CA HIS A 265 13.42 -4.65 15.06
C HIS A 265 12.81 -5.34 16.29
N ARG A 266 13.64 -5.61 17.28
CA ARG A 266 13.16 -6.11 18.57
C ARG A 266 12.24 -5.08 19.23
N ARG A 267 11.32 -5.52 20.08
CA ARG A 267 10.37 -4.63 20.78
C ARG A 267 11.05 -3.65 21.73
N ASP A 268 12.20 -4.02 22.26
CA ASP A 268 13.02 -3.22 23.16
C ASP A 268 14.04 -2.32 22.42
N ASP A 269 14.09 -2.38 21.10
CA ASP A 269 14.93 -1.49 20.29
C ASP A 269 14.25 -0.11 20.14
N PRO A 270 14.85 0.96 20.67
CA PRO A 270 14.25 2.31 20.57
C PRO A 270 14.28 2.89 19.16
N ALA A 271 14.90 2.22 18.19
CA ALA A 271 15.03 2.70 16.80
C ALA A 271 14.13 1.93 15.82
N HIS A 272 13.04 1.33 16.29
CA HIS A 272 12.11 0.60 15.43
C HIS A 272 11.25 1.52 14.54
N GLY A 273 10.61 0.95 13.51
CA GLY A 273 9.91 1.74 12.49
C GLY A 273 8.74 2.58 13.01
N LEU A 274 7.97 2.10 14.00
CA LEU A 274 6.89 2.90 14.60
C LEU A 274 7.44 4.12 15.36
N GLU A 275 8.58 3.98 16.02
CA GLU A 275 9.24 5.10 16.68
C GLU A 275 9.71 6.17 15.68
N LEU A 276 10.27 5.76 14.53
CA LEU A 276 10.60 6.69 13.46
C LEU A 276 9.36 7.45 12.96
N ILE A 277 8.26 6.75 12.74
CA ILE A 277 6.99 7.39 12.33
C ILE A 277 6.50 8.35 13.41
N ARG A 278 6.53 7.93 14.68
CA ARG A 278 6.12 8.76 15.83
C ARG A 278 6.91 10.08 15.85
N GLN A 279 8.23 10.01 15.73
CA GLN A 279 9.10 11.20 15.69
C GLN A 279 8.77 12.13 14.53
N GLN A 280 8.44 11.60 13.36
CA GLN A 280 8.03 12.41 12.22
C GLN A 280 6.67 13.10 12.46
N LEU A 281 5.70 12.39 13.01
CA LEU A 281 4.38 12.96 13.34
C LEU A 281 4.50 14.07 14.40
N GLU A 282 5.37 13.91 15.39
CA GLU A 282 5.62 14.94 16.42
C GLU A 282 6.16 16.25 15.86
N GLN A 283 6.89 16.20 14.74
CA GLN A 283 7.44 17.38 14.08
C GLN A 283 6.39 18.19 13.30
N ALA A 284 5.22 17.62 13.01
CA ALA A 284 4.16 18.28 12.26
C ALA A 284 3.73 19.60 12.93
N GLN A 285 3.62 20.67 12.13
CA GLN A 285 3.24 22.00 12.59
C GLN A 285 1.90 22.47 11.99
N ARG A 286 1.53 21.99 10.80
CA ARG A 286 0.39 22.50 10.03
C ARG A 286 -0.61 21.40 9.67
N SER A 287 -0.12 20.29 9.09
CA SER A 287 -1.00 19.27 8.53
C SER A 287 -0.40 17.87 8.52
N ILE A 288 -1.26 16.88 8.67
CA ILE A 288 -0.95 15.45 8.51
C ILE A 288 -2.03 14.81 7.66
N ASP A 289 -1.67 14.25 6.52
CA ASP A 289 -2.53 13.46 5.65
C ASP A 289 -2.10 11.99 5.70
N LEU A 290 -3.02 11.08 6.01
CA LEU A 290 -2.75 9.65 6.13
C LEU A 290 -3.63 8.84 5.17
N ALA A 291 -3.03 7.97 4.35
CA ALA A 291 -3.75 6.97 3.57
C ALA A 291 -3.13 5.60 3.84
N LEU A 292 -3.84 4.77 4.60
CA LEU A 292 -3.30 3.56 5.21
C LEU A 292 -4.13 2.32 4.91
N PHE A 293 -3.46 1.21 4.58
CA PHE A 293 -4.09 -0.09 4.48
C PHE A 293 -4.45 -0.64 5.86
N VAL A 294 -3.47 -0.69 6.77
CA VAL A 294 -3.63 -1.10 8.17
C VAL A 294 -3.15 0.02 9.07
N PHE A 295 -3.92 0.35 10.09
CA PHE A 295 -3.55 1.24 11.16
C PHE A 295 -3.94 0.60 12.50
N SER A 296 -2.96 0.07 13.23
CA SER A 296 -3.14 -0.66 14.50
C SER A 296 -1.94 -0.49 15.44
N ALA A 297 -1.45 0.74 15.54
CA ALA A 297 -0.34 1.13 16.40
C ALA A 297 -0.79 2.27 17.30
N GLN A 298 -1.19 1.93 18.52
CA GLN A 298 -1.79 2.86 19.50
C GLN A 298 -0.92 4.09 19.75
N GLU A 299 0.39 3.91 19.89
CA GLU A 299 1.35 5.01 20.10
C GLU A 299 1.28 6.08 19.01
N LEU A 300 0.89 5.72 17.78
CA LEU A 300 0.73 6.68 16.69
C LEU A 300 -0.62 7.40 16.76
N ALA A 301 -1.68 6.71 17.19
CA ALA A 301 -2.97 7.35 17.45
C ALA A 301 -2.87 8.37 18.59
N ASP A 302 -2.13 8.05 19.64
CA ASP A 302 -1.90 8.95 20.77
C ASP A 302 -1.15 10.23 20.35
N VAL A 303 -0.12 10.11 19.52
CA VAL A 303 0.58 11.29 18.96
C VAL A 303 -0.34 12.13 18.07
N LEU A 304 -1.18 11.50 17.25
CA LEU A 304 -2.15 12.23 16.43
C LEU A 304 -3.15 13.00 17.31
N ALA A 305 -3.56 12.45 18.48
CA ALA A 305 -4.42 13.16 19.43
C ALA A 305 -3.74 14.44 19.94
N LEU A 306 -2.48 14.33 20.38
CA LEU A 306 -1.70 15.49 20.84
C LEU A 306 -1.54 16.55 19.73
N LYS A 307 -1.31 16.12 18.47
CA LYS A 307 -1.21 17.04 17.32
C LYS A 307 -2.55 17.71 17.01
N HIS A 308 -3.64 16.98 17.11
CA HIS A 308 -4.98 17.53 16.94
C HIS A 308 -5.29 18.61 17.99
N ASP A 309 -4.95 18.37 19.24
CA ASP A 309 -5.13 19.34 20.33
C ASP A 309 -4.24 20.59 20.16
N GLN A 310 -3.11 20.44 19.48
CA GLN A 310 -2.22 21.55 19.09
C GLN A 310 -2.73 22.32 17.86
N GLY A 311 -3.85 21.92 17.25
CA GLY A 311 -4.47 22.59 16.10
C GLY A 311 -3.91 22.15 14.73
N VAL A 312 -3.10 21.09 14.66
CA VAL A 312 -2.65 20.51 13.40
C VAL A 312 -3.84 19.93 12.62
N GLN A 313 -3.95 20.26 11.35
CA GLN A 313 -5.00 19.75 10.47
C GLN A 313 -4.71 18.28 10.11
N ILE A 314 -5.61 17.36 10.49
CA ILE A 314 -5.39 15.92 10.27
C ILE A 314 -6.51 15.36 9.39
N ARG A 315 -6.14 14.64 8.33
CA ARG A 315 -7.03 13.84 7.47
C ARG A 315 -6.56 12.39 7.45
N VAL A 316 -7.46 11.46 7.72
CA VAL A 316 -7.12 10.02 7.78
C VAL A 316 -8.08 9.21 6.93
N LEU A 317 -7.53 8.41 6.02
CA LEU A 317 -8.24 7.37 5.28
C LEU A 317 -7.61 6.02 5.57
N VAL A 318 -8.43 5.06 5.98
CA VAL A 318 -8.01 3.67 6.20
C VAL A 318 -8.85 2.75 5.31
N ASP A 319 -8.27 1.63 4.87
CA ASP A 319 -9.00 0.63 4.06
C ASP A 319 -10.28 0.16 4.77
N PRO A 320 -11.45 0.12 4.07
CA PRO A 320 -12.71 -0.26 4.69
C PRO A 320 -12.73 -1.66 5.32
N GLY A 321 -11.84 -2.55 4.86
CA GLY A 321 -11.68 -3.91 5.42
C GLY A 321 -10.94 -3.93 6.75
N PHE A 322 -10.11 -2.92 7.01
CA PHE A 322 -9.32 -2.80 8.23
C PHE A 322 -9.82 -1.71 9.19
N ALA A 323 -10.32 -0.59 8.70
CA ALA A 323 -10.85 0.51 9.52
C ALA A 323 -11.85 0.05 10.59
N HIS A 324 -12.63 -0.97 10.29
CA HIS A 324 -13.67 -1.49 11.17
C HIS A 324 -13.27 -2.81 11.87
N ARG A 325 -11.99 -3.03 12.12
CA ARG A 325 -11.50 -4.14 12.97
C ARG A 325 -11.42 -3.66 14.41
N SER A 326 -11.59 -4.57 15.37
CA SER A 326 -11.53 -4.25 16.81
C SER A 326 -10.17 -3.71 17.28
N TYR A 327 -9.12 -3.92 16.50
CA TYR A 327 -7.76 -3.47 16.74
C TYR A 327 -7.36 -2.27 15.85
N SER A 328 -8.32 -1.53 15.30
CA SER A 328 -8.01 -0.44 14.39
C SER A 328 -8.07 0.90 15.09
N GLU A 329 -6.97 1.65 15.05
CA GLU A 329 -6.88 3.01 15.58
C GLU A 329 -7.86 3.99 14.91
N TRP A 330 -8.40 3.62 13.74
CA TRP A 330 -9.50 4.36 13.12
C TRP A 330 -10.70 4.50 14.09
N LEU A 331 -10.94 3.49 14.92
CA LEU A 331 -12.01 3.54 15.93
C LEU A 331 -11.66 4.55 17.02
N ASP A 332 -10.43 4.53 17.51
CA ASP A 332 -9.98 5.45 18.55
C ASP A 332 -10.07 6.91 18.08
N LEU A 333 -9.66 7.20 16.86
CA LEU A 333 -9.81 8.54 16.26
C LEU A 333 -11.28 8.99 16.18
N LYS A 334 -12.22 8.05 16.15
CA LYS A 334 -13.67 8.32 16.14
C LYS A 334 -14.30 8.29 17.53
N GLY A 335 -13.51 8.13 18.60
CA GLY A 335 -14.00 8.00 19.96
C GLY A 335 -14.80 6.72 20.20
N LEU A 336 -14.46 5.64 19.49
CA LEU A 336 -15.17 4.37 19.52
C LEU A 336 -14.28 3.25 20.02
N ALA A 337 -14.84 2.35 20.82
CA ALA A 337 -14.24 1.08 21.18
C ALA A 337 -15.09 -0.08 20.66
N MET A 338 -14.46 -1.17 20.27
CA MET A 338 -15.16 -2.36 19.80
C MET A 338 -14.43 -3.63 20.27
N ALA A 339 -15.10 -4.44 21.08
CA ALA A 339 -14.53 -5.72 21.51
C ALA A 339 -14.38 -6.72 20.36
N ASP A 340 -13.39 -7.60 20.49
CA ASP A 340 -13.16 -8.74 19.59
C ASP A 340 -14.24 -9.85 19.76
N HIS A 341 -14.11 -10.95 19.04
CA HIS A 341 -15.02 -12.11 19.15
C HIS A 341 -14.93 -12.86 20.49
N ARG A 342 -13.96 -12.54 21.35
CA ARG A 342 -13.78 -13.05 22.70
C ARG A 342 -14.16 -12.01 23.77
N CYS A 343 -14.84 -10.95 23.35
CA CYS A 343 -15.26 -9.84 24.17
C CYS A 343 -14.09 -9.13 24.91
N ARG A 344 -12.95 -8.96 24.24
CA ARG A 344 -11.81 -8.23 24.77
C ARG A 344 -11.54 -6.99 23.92
N LEU A 345 -11.30 -5.87 24.56
CA LEU A 345 -10.70 -4.71 23.93
C LEU A 345 -9.22 -5.00 23.64
N GLU A 346 -8.65 -4.30 22.68
CA GLU A 346 -7.21 -4.38 22.47
C GLU A 346 -6.43 -3.77 23.62
N ALA A 347 -5.19 -4.22 23.80
CA ALA A 347 -4.33 -3.68 24.84
C ALA A 347 -3.97 -2.21 24.54
N GLY A 348 -4.19 -1.33 25.49
CA GLY A 348 -3.91 0.09 25.35
C GLY A 348 -4.98 0.89 24.59
N ASN A 349 -6.13 0.25 24.23
CA ASN A 349 -7.25 0.93 23.56
C ASN A 349 -7.59 2.29 24.23
N ASN A 350 -7.53 3.38 23.46
CA ASN A 350 -7.64 4.75 23.97
C ASN A 350 -8.51 5.63 23.06
N PRO A 351 -9.85 5.43 23.06
CA PRO A 351 -10.75 6.22 22.22
C PRO A 351 -10.68 7.71 22.54
N TRP A 352 -10.57 8.55 21.52
CA TRP A 352 -10.44 9.99 21.70
C TRP A 352 -11.68 10.60 22.33
N ALA A 353 -11.48 11.39 23.38
CA ALA A 353 -12.56 12.14 24.03
C ALA A 353 -13.21 13.17 23.08
N THR A 354 -12.42 13.76 22.18
CA THR A 354 -12.88 14.64 21.11
C THR A 354 -12.67 13.96 19.75
N PRO A 355 -13.70 13.28 19.21
CA PRO A 355 -13.56 12.52 17.95
C PRO A 355 -13.13 13.38 16.76
N LEU A 356 -12.15 12.92 16.01
CA LEU A 356 -11.70 13.57 14.78
C LEU A 356 -12.78 13.47 13.69
N LYS A 357 -13.20 14.62 13.14
CA LYS A 357 -14.21 14.68 12.07
C LYS A 357 -13.66 14.14 10.74
N ASN A 358 -12.41 14.47 10.44
CA ASN A 358 -11.74 14.18 9.17
C ASN A 358 -11.12 12.77 9.14
N VAL A 359 -11.89 11.75 9.48
CA VAL A 359 -11.51 10.34 9.44
C VAL A 359 -12.56 9.57 8.66
N GLY A 360 -12.13 8.76 7.71
CA GLY A 360 -13.02 8.02 6.85
C GLY A 360 -12.41 6.81 6.17
N THR A 361 -13.16 6.30 5.21
CA THR A 361 -12.76 5.23 4.32
C THR A 361 -13.01 5.64 2.86
N PRO A 362 -12.11 5.37 1.91
CA PRO A 362 -12.35 5.70 0.51
C PRO A 362 -13.42 4.80 -0.09
N ARG A 363 -14.22 5.32 -1.02
CA ARG A 363 -15.11 4.50 -1.85
C ARG A 363 -14.31 3.90 -2.99
N LEU A 364 -14.17 2.59 -2.96
CA LEU A 364 -13.45 1.82 -3.98
C LEU A 364 -14.37 0.80 -4.63
N SER A 365 -14.02 0.38 -5.84
CA SER A 365 -14.70 -0.72 -6.52
C SER A 365 -14.59 -2.00 -5.71
N ARG A 366 -15.60 -2.86 -5.84
CA ARG A 366 -15.65 -4.12 -5.08
C ARG A 366 -14.42 -4.97 -5.40
N GLY A 367 -13.67 -5.34 -4.36
CA GLY A 367 -12.43 -6.12 -4.45
C GLY A 367 -11.17 -5.27 -4.32
N ASP A 368 -11.20 -4.02 -4.75
CA ASP A 368 -10.09 -3.09 -4.61
C ASP A 368 -9.88 -2.69 -3.14
N LYS A 369 -8.65 -2.42 -2.77
CA LYS A 369 -8.21 -2.03 -1.43
C LYS A 369 -7.53 -0.66 -1.48
N LEU A 370 -7.66 0.13 -0.43
CA LEU A 370 -6.69 1.19 -0.15
C LEU A 370 -5.41 0.52 0.36
N HIS A 371 -4.44 0.34 -0.52
CA HIS A 371 -3.24 -0.41 -0.17
C HIS A 371 -2.01 0.48 0.06
N HIS A 372 -2.19 1.79 0.06
CA HIS A 372 -1.16 2.73 0.48
C HIS A 372 -0.73 2.55 1.95
N LYS A 373 0.46 2.99 2.27
CA LYS A 373 1.03 3.14 3.60
C LYS A 373 1.81 4.44 3.59
N PHE A 374 1.09 5.57 3.43
CA PHE A 374 1.77 6.86 3.38
C PHE A 374 1.20 7.89 4.34
N ALA A 375 2.08 8.79 4.74
CA ALA A 375 1.75 10.08 5.31
C ALA A 375 2.35 11.20 4.48
N VAL A 376 1.68 12.36 4.47
CA VAL A 376 2.25 13.64 4.06
C VAL A 376 2.20 14.58 5.25
N ILE A 377 3.35 15.10 5.67
CA ILE A 377 3.48 16.02 6.80
C ILE A 377 3.83 17.39 6.26
N ASP A 378 3.02 18.39 6.60
CA ASP A 378 3.20 19.81 6.30
C ASP A 378 3.35 20.12 4.79
N GLY A 379 2.97 19.19 3.90
CA GLY A 379 3.17 19.28 2.46
C GLY A 379 4.65 19.25 2.06
N GLN A 380 5.53 18.67 2.89
CA GLN A 380 6.98 18.65 2.71
C GLN A 380 7.57 17.25 2.84
N THR A 381 7.18 16.50 3.87
CA THR A 381 7.75 15.19 4.17
C THR A 381 6.76 14.09 3.81
N VAL A 382 7.22 13.08 3.09
CA VAL A 382 6.48 11.87 2.73
C VAL A 382 7.04 10.69 3.51
N ILE A 383 6.19 10.02 4.28
CA ILE A 383 6.48 8.70 4.85
C ILE A 383 5.84 7.67 3.94
N THR A 384 6.58 6.64 3.49
CA THR A 384 6.04 5.64 2.56
C THR A 384 6.83 4.32 2.59
N GLY A 385 6.49 3.35 1.69
CA GLY A 385 7.12 2.05 1.57
C GLY A 385 6.14 0.89 1.67
N SER A 386 6.62 -0.25 2.13
CA SER A 386 5.79 -1.44 2.36
C SER A 386 5.19 -1.51 3.78
N PHE A 387 5.73 -0.71 4.70
CA PHE A 387 5.51 -0.76 6.15
C PHE A 387 4.07 -0.37 6.52
N ASN A 388 3.26 -1.36 6.93
CA ASN A 388 1.97 -1.09 7.54
C ASN A 388 2.16 -0.45 8.91
N TRP A 389 1.25 0.43 9.32
CA TRP A 389 1.31 1.09 10.63
C TRP A 389 0.78 0.14 11.72
N SER A 390 1.59 -0.87 12.01
CA SER A 390 1.22 -1.98 12.91
C SER A 390 2.42 -2.57 13.63
N PRO A 391 2.24 -3.16 14.83
CA PRO A 391 3.30 -3.88 15.54
C PRO A 391 3.91 -5.03 14.73
N ALA A 392 3.13 -5.71 13.88
CA ALA A 392 3.65 -6.78 13.04
C ALA A 392 4.68 -6.27 12.02
N ALA A 393 4.44 -5.11 11.40
CA ALA A 393 5.39 -4.48 10.49
C ALA A 393 6.68 -4.06 11.20
N ALA A 394 6.57 -3.57 12.45
CA ALA A 394 7.72 -3.11 13.22
C ALA A 394 8.61 -4.25 13.74
N HIS A 395 8.01 -5.40 14.12
CA HIS A 395 8.67 -6.38 14.98
C HIS A 395 8.74 -7.80 14.43
N THR A 396 8.08 -8.07 13.28
CA THR A 396 8.05 -9.44 12.73
C THR A 396 8.30 -9.54 11.24
N ASN A 397 7.77 -8.60 10.43
CA ASN A 397 7.88 -8.65 8.98
C ASN A 397 9.16 -7.99 8.46
N ASP A 398 9.67 -8.48 7.34
CA ASP A 398 10.68 -7.77 6.55
C ASP A 398 9.99 -6.65 5.77
N GLU A 399 10.22 -5.39 6.16
CA GLU A 399 9.55 -4.21 5.63
C GLU A 399 10.55 -3.11 5.26
N THR A 400 10.13 -2.28 4.32
CA THR A 400 10.79 -1.04 3.96
C THR A 400 10.00 0.15 4.48
N LEU A 401 10.61 1.03 5.25
CA LEU A 401 10.09 2.33 5.66
C LEU A 401 10.99 3.42 5.11
N LEU A 402 10.41 4.34 4.32
CA LEU A 402 11.07 5.52 3.75
C LEU A 402 10.45 6.78 4.31
N VAL A 403 11.28 7.75 4.65
CA VAL A 403 10.91 9.15 4.93
C VAL A 403 11.67 10.01 3.94
N ILE A 404 10.96 10.79 3.12
CA ILE A 404 11.57 11.62 2.07
C ILE A 404 11.12 13.06 2.27
N ASP A 405 12.09 13.95 2.51
CA ASP A 405 11.87 15.40 2.57
C ASP A 405 11.96 15.97 1.16
N SER A 406 10.80 16.16 0.52
CA SER A 406 10.67 16.67 -0.84
C SER A 406 9.27 17.29 -1.03
N PRO A 407 9.16 18.62 -1.06
CA PRO A 407 7.88 19.29 -1.32
C PRO A 407 7.27 18.91 -2.67
N THR A 408 8.10 18.67 -3.68
CA THR A 408 7.64 18.24 -5.01
C THR A 408 7.05 16.84 -4.97
N LEU A 409 7.69 15.90 -4.27
CA LEU A 409 7.13 14.56 -4.05
C LEU A 409 5.86 14.62 -3.19
N ALA A 410 5.87 15.41 -2.12
CA ALA A 410 4.72 15.59 -1.24
C ALA A 410 3.48 16.08 -2.00
N ALA A 411 3.65 16.95 -3.00
CA ALA A 411 2.54 17.41 -3.85
C ALA A 411 1.86 16.26 -4.62
N HIS A 412 2.60 15.25 -5.08
CA HIS A 412 2.04 14.07 -5.73
C HIS A 412 1.20 13.23 -4.76
N PHE A 413 1.68 13.01 -3.54
CA PHE A 413 0.97 12.25 -2.51
C PHE A 413 -0.24 13.02 -1.95
N SER A 414 -0.14 14.34 -1.79
CA SER A 414 -1.26 15.20 -1.41
C SER A 414 -2.38 15.17 -2.46
N ARG A 415 -2.03 15.21 -3.76
CA ARG A 415 -3.00 15.07 -4.86
C ARG A 415 -3.69 13.69 -4.84
N GLU A 416 -2.96 12.63 -4.53
CA GLU A 416 -3.54 11.30 -4.37
C GLU A 416 -4.47 11.25 -3.16
N MET A 417 -4.09 11.88 -2.05
CA MET A 417 -4.96 12.02 -0.88
C MET A 417 -6.23 12.79 -1.23
N ASP A 418 -6.13 13.91 -1.95
CA ASP A 418 -7.28 14.71 -2.38
C ASP A 418 -8.23 13.92 -3.29
N ARG A 419 -7.69 13.15 -4.24
CA ARG A 419 -8.46 12.25 -5.10
C ARG A 419 -9.25 11.21 -4.29
N LEU A 420 -8.61 10.58 -3.30
CA LEU A 420 -9.25 9.60 -2.41
C LEU A 420 -10.30 10.25 -1.52
N TRP A 421 -10.00 11.47 -1.07
CA TRP A 421 -10.85 12.23 -0.16
C TRP A 421 -12.17 12.67 -0.78
N GLN A 422 -12.18 13.03 -2.07
CA GLN A 422 -13.37 13.48 -2.79
C GLN A 422 -14.55 12.50 -2.71
N SER A 423 -14.29 11.21 -2.63
CA SER A 423 -15.32 10.17 -2.57
C SER A 423 -15.37 9.44 -1.22
N ALA A 424 -14.61 9.91 -0.23
CA ALA A 424 -14.49 9.22 1.06
C ALA A 424 -15.82 9.23 1.85
N GLU A 425 -16.11 8.14 2.51
CA GLU A 425 -17.16 8.06 3.53
C GLU A 425 -16.56 8.47 4.87
N LEU A 426 -16.93 9.67 5.33
CA LEU A 426 -16.50 10.20 6.62
C LEU A 426 -17.50 9.81 7.71
N GLY A 427 -17.00 9.45 8.90
CA GLY A 427 -17.83 9.12 10.05
C GLY A 427 -18.33 7.67 10.09
N ILE A 428 -19.33 7.45 10.92
CA ILE A 428 -19.87 6.10 11.21
C ILE A 428 -20.82 5.67 10.09
N THR A 429 -20.41 4.66 9.33
CA THR A 429 -21.28 4.09 8.29
C THR A 429 -22.36 3.18 8.89
N PRO A 430 -23.50 2.96 8.21
CA PRO A 430 -24.52 2.01 8.67
C PRO A 430 -23.97 0.59 8.88
N ARG A 431 -22.95 0.20 8.15
CA ARG A 431 -22.27 -1.09 8.33
C ARG A 431 -21.49 -1.13 9.65
N LEU A 432 -20.77 -0.07 9.95
CA LEU A 432 -20.02 0.02 11.22
C LEU A 432 -21.00 0.09 12.39
N GLN A 433 -22.06 0.90 12.29
CA GLN A 433 -23.09 1.00 13.34
C GLN A 433 -23.65 -0.39 13.71
N ARG A 434 -24.03 -1.20 12.71
CA ARG A 434 -24.49 -2.59 12.96
C ARG A 434 -23.44 -3.48 13.63
N LYS A 435 -22.16 -3.25 13.33
CA LYS A 435 -21.06 -3.98 13.98
C LYS A 435 -20.92 -3.61 15.45
N LEU A 436 -20.93 -2.33 15.76
CA LEU A 436 -20.87 -1.82 17.13
C LEU A 436 -22.04 -2.35 17.95
N GLU A 437 -23.27 -2.21 17.46
CA GLU A 437 -24.47 -2.74 18.11
C GLU A 437 -24.41 -4.26 18.35
N ARG A 438 -23.85 -5.00 17.38
CA ARG A 438 -23.64 -6.44 17.54
C ARG A 438 -22.62 -6.74 18.64
N SER A 439 -21.48 -6.03 18.65
CA SER A 439 -20.45 -6.18 19.68
C SER A 439 -21.01 -5.88 21.06
N GLN A 440 -21.76 -4.78 21.20
CA GLN A 440 -22.44 -4.40 22.44
C GLN A 440 -23.43 -5.47 22.92
N ARG A 441 -24.28 -6.01 22.02
CA ARG A 441 -25.23 -7.08 22.37
C ARG A 441 -24.55 -8.37 22.82
N LEU A 442 -23.41 -8.73 22.21
CA LEU A 442 -22.69 -9.96 22.53
C LEU A 442 -21.85 -9.84 23.80
N CYS A 443 -21.25 -8.68 24.04
CA CYS A 443 -20.27 -8.49 25.08
C CYS A 443 -20.75 -7.66 26.28
N GLY A 444 -21.95 -7.09 26.22
CA GLY A 444 -22.49 -6.21 27.26
C GLY A 444 -22.00 -4.77 27.21
N GLN A 445 -22.65 -3.87 27.98
CA GLN A 445 -22.29 -2.44 28.02
C GLN A 445 -21.07 -2.14 28.91
N SER A 446 -20.70 -3.05 29.79
CA SER A 446 -19.66 -2.83 30.81
C SER A 446 -18.22 -2.88 30.30
N GLN A 447 -18.01 -3.16 29.04
CA GLN A 447 -16.65 -3.25 28.44
C GLN A 447 -16.28 -2.06 27.54
N ILE A 448 -17.15 -1.04 27.48
CA ILE A 448 -16.95 0.15 26.63
C ILE A 448 -16.58 1.39 27.48
N ALA A 449 -16.52 1.24 28.78
CA ALA A 449 -16.41 2.36 29.74
C ALA A 449 -15.25 2.26 30.74
N ASP A 450 -14.26 1.39 30.52
CA ASP A 450 -13.04 1.33 31.36
C ASP A 450 -11.76 1.53 30.52
#